data_4bf492914907d818bb37142f1557fed1
#
_entry.id   4bf492914907d818bb37142f1557fed1
#
_cell.length_a   1.000
_cell.length_b   1.000
_cell.length_c   1.000
_cell.angle_alpha   90.00
_cell.angle_beta   90.00
_cell.angle_gamma   90.00
#
_symmetry.space_group_name_H-M   'P 1'
#
loop_
_entity.id
_entity.type
_entity.pdbx_description
1 polymer ?
#
loop_
_entity_poly.entity_id
_entity_poly.type
_entity_poly.pdbx_seq_one_letter_code
_entity_poly.pdbx_strand_id
1 'polypeptide(L)' 'MKWESKLIKHKGERRISVIFDKSADLIARIKQIEGSRWSQTLKIWHLPDTDENRIRFNLVL' A
#
# COMPACT_ATOMS: atom_id res chain seq x y z
N MET A 1 11.62 8.93 -5.54
CA MET A 1 10.57 7.94 -5.63
C MET A 1 9.25 8.57 -5.25
N LYS A 2 8.31 8.52 -6.16
CA LYS A 2 7.01 9.14 -5.90
C LYS A 2 5.94 8.08 -5.87
N TRP A 3 5.32 7.95 -4.73
CA TRP A 3 4.11 7.17 -4.59
C TRP A 3 3.10 7.97 -3.81
N GLU A 4 1.84 7.64 -4.00
CA GLU A 4 0.75 8.18 -3.23
C GLU A 4 0.17 7.07 -2.38
N SER A 5 -0.02 7.35 -1.10
CA SER A 5 -0.61 6.38 -0.19
C SER A 5 -1.78 7.03 0.53
N LYS A 6 -2.80 6.23 0.79
CA LYS A 6 -3.97 6.70 1.52
C LYS A 6 -4.68 5.53 2.19
N LEU A 7 -5.46 5.84 3.19
CA LEU A 7 -6.28 4.85 3.87
C LEU A 7 -7.51 4.54 3.04
N ILE A 8 -7.78 3.25 2.86
CA ILE A 8 -8.97 2.80 2.16
C ILE A 8 -9.64 1.69 2.96
N LYS A 9 -10.87 1.38 2.59
CA LYS A 9 -11.57 0.22 3.13
C LYS A 9 -11.81 -0.75 1.98
N HIS A 10 -11.33 -1.96 2.14
CA HIS A 10 -11.45 -2.98 1.11
C HIS A 10 -11.94 -4.27 1.74
N LYS A 11 -13.06 -4.78 1.24
CA LYS A 11 -13.70 -6.01 1.75
C LYS A 11 -13.91 -5.97 3.27
N GLY A 12 -14.32 -4.80 3.78
CA GLY A 12 -14.59 -4.63 5.20
C GLY A 12 -13.37 -4.41 6.07
N GLU A 13 -12.17 -4.38 5.48
CA GLU A 13 -10.93 -4.17 6.22
C GLU A 13 -10.31 -2.83 5.88
N ARG A 14 -9.69 -2.20 6.87
CA ARG A 14 -8.89 -1.00 6.63
C ARG A 14 -7.57 -1.42 6.01
N ARG A 15 -7.26 -0.81 4.87
CA ARG A 15 -6.03 -1.07 4.14
C ARG A 15 -5.38 0.24 3.77
N ILE A 16 -4.09 0.19 3.48
CA ILE A 16 -3.35 1.34 2.95
C ILE A 16 -3.15 1.08 1.47
N SER A 17 -3.66 1.96 0.63
CA SER A 17 -3.43 1.85 -0.81
C SER A 17 -2.15 2.59 -1.17
N VAL A 18 -1.39 2.04 -2.11
CA VAL A 18 -0.18 2.65 -2.61
C VAL A 18 -0.28 2.71 -4.12
N ILE A 19 -0.22 3.92 -4.66
CA ILE A 19 -0.29 4.15 -6.10
C ILE A 19 1.04 4.77 -6.53
N PHE A 20 1.66 4.20 -7.54
CA PHE A 20 2.95 4.68 -8.04
C PHE A 20 3.10 4.32 -9.51
N ASP A 21 3.99 5.03 -10.18
CA ASP A 21 4.32 4.70 -11.55
C ASP A 21 4.96 3.32 -11.61
N LYS A 22 4.73 2.62 -12.70
CA LYS A 22 5.22 1.26 -12.88
C LYS A 22 6.74 1.24 -12.80
N SER A 23 7.25 0.69 -11.72
CA SER A 23 8.68 0.63 -11.45
C SER A 23 9.02 -0.70 -10.82
N ALA A 24 9.98 -1.42 -11.39
CA ALA A 24 10.41 -2.69 -10.84
C ALA A 24 10.94 -2.55 -9.42
N ASP A 25 11.64 -1.44 -9.13
CA ASP A 25 12.18 -1.19 -7.80
C ASP A 25 11.08 -1.00 -6.77
N LEU A 26 10.07 -0.22 -7.09
CA LEU A 26 8.96 0.03 -6.18
C LEU A 26 8.12 -1.22 -5.97
N ILE A 27 7.90 -1.99 -7.02
CA ILE A 27 7.18 -3.25 -6.91
C ILE A 27 7.94 -4.22 -6.01
N ALA A 28 9.26 -4.32 -6.18
CA ALA A 28 10.07 -5.18 -5.34
C ALA A 28 10.00 -4.77 -3.86
N ARG A 29 10.00 -3.45 -3.59
CA ARG A 29 9.91 -2.95 -2.23
C ARG A 29 8.56 -3.25 -1.60
N ILE A 30 7.48 -3.03 -2.33
CA ILE A 30 6.16 -3.25 -1.75
C ILE A 30 5.88 -4.74 -1.53
N LYS A 31 6.43 -5.60 -2.35
CA LYS A 31 6.30 -7.04 -2.18
C LYS A 31 6.99 -7.55 -0.90
N GLN A 32 7.98 -6.83 -0.40
CA GLN A 32 8.67 -7.19 0.83
C GLN A 32 7.87 -6.85 2.08
N ILE A 33 6.84 -6.03 1.96
CA ILE A 33 6.02 -5.66 3.09
C ILE A 33 5.05 -6.81 3.36
N GLU A 34 5.07 -7.31 4.59
CA GLU A 34 4.18 -8.40 4.97
C GLU A 34 2.73 -8.01 4.81
N GLY A 35 1.97 -8.87 4.16
CA GLY A 35 0.54 -8.62 3.94
C GLY A 35 0.22 -7.75 2.74
N SER A 36 1.24 -7.29 2.00
CA SER A 36 0.98 -6.51 0.79
C SER A 36 0.37 -7.40 -0.29
N ARG A 37 -0.59 -6.83 -1.04
CA ARG A 37 -1.30 -7.55 -2.08
C ARG A 37 -1.63 -6.63 -3.23
N TRP A 38 -1.71 -7.21 -4.41
CA TRP A 38 -2.20 -6.52 -5.60
C TRP A 38 -3.71 -6.73 -5.72
N SER A 39 -4.45 -5.66 -5.93
CA SER A 39 -5.89 -5.75 -6.17
C SER A 39 -6.16 -5.66 -7.67
N GLN A 40 -6.63 -6.75 -8.25
CA GLN A 40 -6.98 -6.77 -9.65
C GLN A 40 -8.19 -5.86 -9.93
N THR A 41 -9.11 -5.79 -8.99
CA THR A 41 -10.32 -4.98 -9.12
C THR A 41 -10.02 -3.49 -9.06
N LEU A 42 -9.21 -3.09 -8.07
CA LEU A 42 -8.86 -1.69 -7.87
C LEU A 42 -7.63 -1.29 -8.68
N LYS A 43 -6.87 -2.27 -9.15
CA LYS A 43 -5.61 -2.07 -9.88
C LYS A 43 -4.63 -1.24 -9.08
N ILE A 44 -4.53 -1.54 -7.80
CA ILE A 44 -3.58 -0.88 -6.89
C ILE A 44 -2.96 -1.92 -5.96
N TRP A 45 -1.81 -1.56 -5.41
CA TRP A 45 -1.23 -2.32 -4.31
C TRP A 45 -1.85 -1.84 -3.01
N HIS A 46 -2.07 -2.75 -2.08
CA HIS A 46 -2.55 -2.40 -0.75
C HIS A 46 -1.92 -3.29 0.30
N LEU A 47 -1.90 -2.81 1.52
CA LEU A 47 -1.29 -3.50 2.64
C LEU A 47 -2.10 -3.24 3.91
N PRO A 48 -1.86 -4.03 4.98
CA PRO A 48 -2.62 -3.86 6.21
C PRO A 48 -2.43 -2.47 6.81
N ASP A 49 -3.50 -1.93 7.39
CA ASP A 49 -3.46 -0.66 8.10
C ASP A 49 -2.93 -0.90 9.51
N THR A 50 -1.62 -0.82 9.67
CA THR A 50 -0.96 -0.94 10.96
C THR A 50 -0.19 0.34 11.24
N ASP A 51 0.13 0.57 12.52
CA ASP A 51 0.93 1.73 12.90
C ASP A 51 2.28 1.73 12.18
N GLU A 52 2.90 0.58 12.09
CA GLU A 52 4.17 0.44 11.39
C GLU A 52 4.06 0.85 9.93
N ASN A 53 3.01 0.41 9.25
CA ASN A 53 2.83 0.74 7.84
C ASN A 53 2.44 2.20 7.66
N ARG A 54 1.67 2.78 8.58
CA ARG A 54 1.35 4.21 8.53
C ARG A 54 2.61 5.06 8.66
N ILE A 55 3.51 4.67 9.55
CA ILE A 55 4.78 5.36 9.71
C ILE A 55 5.62 5.22 8.43
N ARG A 56 5.66 4.03 7.88
CA ARG A 56 6.42 3.74 6.67
C ARG A 56 5.99 4.60 5.49
N PHE A 57 4.70 4.91 5.39
CA PHE A 57 4.15 5.71 4.30
C PHE A 57 3.76 7.12 4.70
N ASN A 58 4.22 7.58 5.85
CA ASN A 58 3.97 8.94 6.36
C ASN A 58 2.50 9.27 6.52
N LEU A 59 1.71 8.29 6.89
CA LEU A 59 0.29 8.50 7.16
C LEU A 59 0.08 8.87 8.63
N VAL A 60 -0.99 9.61 8.88
CA VAL A 60 -1.33 10.03 10.24
C VAL A 60 -1.78 8.81 11.06
N LEU A 61 -1.26 8.70 12.27
CA LEU A 61 -1.64 7.63 13.21
C LEU A 61 -2.94 7.95 13.93
#